data_bb26fae3765059a565ab394275619651
#
_entry.id   bb26fae3765059a565ab394275619651
#
_cell.length_a   1.000
_cell.length_b   1.000
_cell.length_c   1.000
_cell.angle_alpha   90.00
_cell.angle_beta   90.00
_cell.angle_gamma   90.00
#
_symmetry.space_group_name_H-M   'P 1'
#
loop_
_entity.id
_entity.type
_entity.pdbx_description
1 polymer ?
#
loop_
_entity_poly.entity_id
_entity_poly.type
_entity_poly.pdbx_seq_one_letter_code
_entity_poly.pdbx_strand_id
1 'polypeptide(L)'
;MVLIIKHIEIEGPGTLGEFFKETSWQTKIIDLDNADTLPSLDDCEAIISLGGPMNVYEEDKYPFLQEEDKLLKKAIKEEIPILGICLGAQILAKACGAKVKKAPRKEIGWYKVNLTEAAKQDMLFKNLPAQLEVFQWHQDTFEIPKGSQLIAESNTCTN
;
A
#
# COMPACT_ATOMS: atom_id res chain seq x y z
N MET A 1 1.84 -13.22 -12.98
CA MET A 1 1.14 -13.49 -11.70
C MET A 1 1.11 -12.26 -10.80
N VAL A 2 0.16 -12.19 -9.83
CA VAL A 2 0.11 -11.11 -8.82
C VAL A 2 0.92 -11.53 -7.59
N LEU A 3 1.90 -10.72 -7.20
CA LEU A 3 2.69 -10.90 -5.99
C LEU A 3 2.00 -10.18 -4.82
N ILE A 4 1.73 -10.89 -3.73
CA ILE A 4 1.12 -10.33 -2.52
C ILE A 4 2.16 -10.41 -1.39
N ILE A 5 2.59 -9.28 -0.88
CA ILE A 5 3.58 -9.18 0.21
C ILE A 5 2.83 -8.95 1.52
N LYS A 6 3.06 -9.81 2.49
CA LYS A 6 2.45 -9.82 3.82
C LYS A 6 3.54 -9.64 4.88
N HIS A 7 3.28 -8.81 5.88
CA HIS A 7 4.28 -8.40 6.87
C HIS A 7 4.05 -9.00 8.26
N ILE A 8 2.87 -9.58 8.51
CA ILE A 8 2.52 -10.23 9.77
C ILE A 8 1.50 -11.34 9.52
N GLU A 9 1.52 -12.38 10.33
CA GLU A 9 0.70 -13.59 10.13
C GLU A 9 -0.79 -13.29 10.00
N ILE A 10 -1.33 -12.41 10.85
CA ILE A 10 -2.77 -12.14 10.93
C ILE A 10 -3.33 -11.21 9.85
N GLU A 11 -2.49 -10.45 9.14
CA GLU A 11 -2.91 -9.51 8.10
C GLU A 11 -2.71 -10.11 6.70
N GLY A 12 -3.64 -10.96 6.29
CA GLY A 12 -3.67 -11.55 4.95
C GLY A 12 -4.41 -10.67 3.93
N PRO A 13 -4.51 -11.13 2.67
CA PRO A 13 -5.12 -10.37 1.57
C PRO A 13 -6.65 -10.22 1.68
N GLY A 14 -7.32 -10.90 2.63
CA GLY A 14 -8.76 -10.78 2.85
C GLY A 14 -9.59 -10.92 1.58
N THR A 15 -10.53 -10.01 1.35
CA THR A 15 -11.42 -10.00 0.19
C THR A 15 -10.70 -9.90 -1.16
N LEU A 16 -9.50 -9.28 -1.21
CA LEU A 16 -8.68 -9.30 -2.43
C LEU A 16 -8.23 -10.73 -2.77
N GLY A 17 -7.84 -11.51 -1.75
CA GLY A 17 -7.48 -12.92 -1.94
C GLY A 17 -8.65 -13.78 -2.41
N GLU A 18 -9.86 -13.51 -1.91
CA GLU A 18 -11.09 -14.16 -2.37
C GLU A 18 -11.37 -13.81 -3.84
N PHE A 19 -11.32 -12.55 -4.19
CA PHE A 19 -11.49 -12.08 -5.57
C PHE A 19 -10.50 -12.76 -6.55
N PHE A 20 -9.24 -12.87 -6.19
CA PHE A 20 -8.25 -13.54 -7.05
C PHE A 20 -8.53 -15.03 -7.23
N LYS A 21 -9.01 -15.71 -6.18
CA LYS A 21 -9.44 -17.12 -6.29
C LYS A 21 -10.63 -17.29 -7.22
N GLU A 22 -11.63 -16.42 -7.11
CA GLU A 22 -12.85 -16.45 -7.94
C GLU A 22 -12.54 -16.13 -9.42
N THR A 23 -11.62 -15.23 -9.67
CA THR A 23 -11.24 -14.79 -11.02
C THR A 23 -10.12 -15.62 -11.65
N SER A 24 -9.64 -16.66 -10.96
CA SER A 24 -8.56 -17.55 -11.44
C SER A 24 -7.24 -16.84 -11.74
N TRP A 25 -6.99 -15.68 -11.12
CA TRP A 25 -5.70 -15.02 -11.21
C TRP A 25 -4.64 -15.82 -10.45
N GLN A 26 -3.49 -15.99 -11.07
CA GLN A 26 -2.35 -16.60 -10.39
C GLN A 26 -1.77 -15.62 -9.38
N THR A 27 -1.75 -16.02 -8.12
CA THR A 27 -1.19 -15.22 -7.02
C THR A 27 -0.07 -15.99 -6.31
N LYS A 28 0.91 -15.25 -5.81
CA LYS A 28 1.94 -15.76 -4.90
C LYS A 28 1.99 -14.88 -3.67
N ILE A 29 1.74 -15.46 -2.51
CA ILE A 29 1.85 -14.77 -1.22
C ILE A 29 3.26 -14.99 -0.69
N ILE A 30 3.93 -13.91 -0.28
CA ILE A 30 5.23 -13.90 0.42
C ILE A 30 4.97 -13.41 1.84
N ASP A 31 5.29 -14.22 2.81
CA ASP A 31 5.15 -13.93 4.22
C ASP A 31 6.50 -13.53 4.82
N LEU A 32 6.74 -12.23 4.93
CA LEU A 32 8.01 -11.70 5.42
C LEU A 32 8.22 -11.93 6.92
N ASP A 33 7.13 -12.11 7.69
CA ASP A 33 7.18 -12.47 9.11
C ASP A 33 7.72 -13.90 9.30
N ASN A 34 7.43 -14.80 8.37
CA ASN A 34 7.93 -16.17 8.32
C ASN A 34 9.26 -16.31 7.55
N ALA A 35 9.98 -15.22 7.37
CA ALA A 35 11.28 -15.16 6.69
C ALA A 35 11.26 -15.66 5.23
N ASP A 36 10.13 -15.55 4.54
CA ASP A 36 10.09 -15.76 3.11
C ASP A 36 11.00 -14.75 2.40
N THR A 37 11.63 -15.19 1.32
CA THR A 37 12.46 -14.31 0.49
C THR A 37 11.64 -13.70 -0.64
N LEU A 38 11.86 -12.42 -0.90
CA LEU A 38 11.27 -11.72 -2.03
C LEU A 38 11.77 -12.33 -3.36
N PRO A 39 10.87 -12.68 -4.30
CA PRO A 39 11.27 -13.28 -5.56
C PRO A 39 11.81 -12.25 -6.55
N SER A 40 12.35 -12.74 -7.68
CA SER A 40 12.54 -11.89 -8.86
C SER A 40 11.19 -11.41 -9.41
N LEU A 41 11.21 -10.36 -10.23
CA LEU A 41 10.01 -9.77 -10.84
C LEU A 41 9.73 -10.31 -12.26
N ASP A 42 10.47 -11.31 -12.75
CA ASP A 42 10.45 -11.75 -14.14
C ASP A 42 9.05 -12.13 -14.66
N ASP A 43 8.21 -12.75 -13.82
CA ASP A 43 6.83 -13.12 -14.15
C ASP A 43 5.79 -12.33 -13.37
N CYS A 44 6.18 -11.17 -12.81
CA CYS A 44 5.31 -10.36 -11.97
C CYS A 44 4.50 -9.37 -12.81
N GLU A 45 3.18 -9.51 -12.79
CA GLU A 45 2.25 -8.64 -13.52
C GLU A 45 1.74 -7.49 -12.63
N ALA A 46 1.71 -7.69 -11.32
CA ALA A 46 1.33 -6.67 -10.33
C ALA A 46 1.82 -7.05 -8.93
N ILE A 47 1.97 -6.06 -8.06
CA ILE A 47 2.35 -6.24 -6.66
C ILE A 47 1.27 -5.65 -5.77
N ILE A 48 0.92 -6.37 -4.69
CA ILE A 48 0.12 -5.87 -3.59
C ILE A 48 0.98 -5.94 -2.33
N SER A 49 1.34 -4.80 -1.76
CA SER A 49 2.02 -4.71 -0.48
C SER A 49 0.99 -4.38 0.59
N LEU A 50 0.80 -5.30 1.54
CA LEU A 50 -0.24 -5.22 2.57
C LEU A 50 0.17 -4.33 3.74
N GLY A 51 -0.70 -4.25 4.74
CA GLY A 51 -0.45 -3.57 6.02
C GLY A 51 0.53 -4.30 6.92
N GLY A 52 0.82 -3.69 8.06
CA GLY A 52 1.64 -4.25 9.11
C GLY A 52 1.87 -3.27 10.25
N PRO A 53 2.24 -3.75 11.45
CA PRO A 53 2.43 -2.91 12.64
C PRO A 53 3.76 -2.17 12.67
N MET A 54 4.67 -2.44 11.72
CA MET A 54 6.00 -1.84 11.65
C MET A 54 5.92 -0.41 11.12
N ASN A 55 6.91 0.42 11.44
CA ASN A 55 7.13 1.69 10.77
C ASN A 55 8.23 1.55 9.71
N VAL A 56 8.12 2.24 8.59
CA VAL A 56 9.09 2.15 7.48
C VAL A 56 10.54 2.51 7.85
N TYR A 57 10.74 3.13 8.99
CA TYR A 57 12.05 3.54 9.51
C TYR A 57 12.60 2.58 10.59
N GLU A 58 11.95 1.44 10.85
CA GLU A 58 12.41 0.39 11.76
C GLU A 58 13.22 -0.70 11.03
N GLU A 59 13.99 -0.32 10.02
CA GLU A 59 14.75 -1.23 9.15
C GLU A 59 15.81 -2.03 9.92
N ASP A 60 16.38 -1.48 10.99
CA ASP A 60 17.34 -2.19 11.85
C ASP A 60 16.67 -3.38 12.58
N LYS A 61 15.39 -3.25 12.89
CA LYS A 61 14.60 -4.28 13.56
C LYS A 61 13.95 -5.25 12.56
N TYR A 62 13.57 -4.74 11.41
CA TYR A 62 12.89 -5.48 10.35
C TYR A 62 13.64 -5.31 9.02
N PRO A 63 14.73 -6.07 8.81
CA PRO A 63 15.58 -5.93 7.60
C PRO A 63 14.81 -6.10 6.28
N PHE A 64 13.72 -6.88 6.28
CA PHE A 64 12.89 -7.09 5.10
C PHE A 64 12.29 -5.77 4.54
N LEU A 65 12.11 -4.73 5.38
CA LEU A 65 11.65 -3.42 4.92
C LEU A 65 12.61 -2.79 3.90
N GLN A 66 13.93 -3.00 4.06
CA GLN A 66 14.92 -2.53 3.08
C GLN A 66 14.88 -3.34 1.79
N GLU A 67 14.63 -4.64 1.90
CA GLU A 67 14.56 -5.52 0.73
C GLU A 67 13.30 -5.22 -0.08
N GLU A 68 12.19 -5.00 0.59
CA GLU A 68 10.94 -4.61 -0.05
C GLU A 68 11.04 -3.22 -0.70
N ASP A 69 11.63 -2.23 -0.03
CA ASP A 69 11.89 -0.91 -0.62
C ASP A 69 12.69 -1.02 -1.93
N LYS A 70 13.73 -1.89 -1.95
CA LYS A 70 14.51 -2.16 -3.18
C LYS A 70 13.67 -2.82 -4.26
N LEU A 71 12.83 -3.81 -3.88
CA LEU A 71 11.93 -4.50 -4.81
C LEU A 71 10.94 -3.52 -5.43
N LEU A 72 10.29 -2.68 -4.61
CA LEU A 72 9.32 -1.70 -5.09
C LEU A 72 9.97 -0.65 -5.98
N LYS A 73 11.19 -0.17 -5.67
CA LYS A 73 11.97 0.71 -6.55
C LYS A 73 12.24 0.08 -7.91
N LYS A 74 12.55 -1.22 -7.94
CA LYS A 74 12.74 -1.96 -9.19
C LYS A 74 11.42 -2.06 -9.95
N ALA A 75 10.33 -2.44 -9.28
CA ALA A 75 9.01 -2.56 -9.88
C ALA A 75 8.51 -1.23 -10.48
N ILE A 76 8.71 -0.11 -9.77
CA ILE A 76 8.40 1.24 -10.29
C ILE A 76 9.17 1.51 -11.59
N LYS A 77 10.47 1.20 -11.62
CA LYS A 77 11.32 1.41 -12.80
C LYS A 77 10.90 0.53 -13.98
N GLU A 78 10.36 -0.64 -13.71
CA GLU A 78 9.87 -1.60 -14.71
C GLU A 78 8.38 -1.39 -15.04
N GLU A 79 7.76 -0.32 -14.50
CA GLU A 79 6.36 0.05 -14.70
C GLU A 79 5.36 -1.05 -14.30
N ILE A 80 5.74 -1.92 -13.36
CA ILE A 80 4.85 -2.94 -12.80
C ILE A 80 3.82 -2.26 -11.91
N PRO A 81 2.50 -2.49 -12.09
CA PRO A 81 1.46 -1.94 -11.22
C PRO A 81 1.62 -2.36 -9.76
N ILE A 82 1.49 -1.41 -8.84
CA ILE A 82 1.64 -1.65 -7.41
C ILE A 82 0.45 -1.06 -6.65
N LEU A 83 -0.15 -1.87 -5.78
CA LEU A 83 -1.12 -1.43 -4.77
C LEU A 83 -0.48 -1.51 -3.39
N GLY A 84 -0.30 -0.38 -2.72
CA GLY A 84 0.13 -0.32 -1.33
C GLY A 84 -1.06 -0.09 -0.38
N ILE A 85 -1.12 -0.84 0.70
CA ILE A 85 -2.16 -0.72 1.74
C ILE A 85 -1.48 -0.45 3.08
N CYS A 86 -1.81 0.68 3.73
CA CYS A 86 -1.27 1.08 5.03
C CYS A 86 0.27 1.11 5.02
N LEU A 87 0.95 0.16 5.71
CA LEU A 87 2.41 0.05 5.69
C LEU A 87 2.94 -0.06 4.25
N GLY A 88 2.32 -0.88 3.40
CA GLY A 88 2.72 -1.03 2.00
C GLY A 88 2.63 0.28 1.21
N ALA A 89 1.61 1.12 1.48
CA ALA A 89 1.52 2.45 0.86
C ALA A 89 2.65 3.38 1.34
N GLN A 90 3.04 3.27 2.60
CA GLN A 90 4.14 4.05 3.18
C GLN A 90 5.51 3.63 2.60
N ILE A 91 5.73 2.31 2.43
CA ILE A 91 6.95 1.79 1.79
C ILE A 91 6.99 2.24 0.32
N LEU A 92 5.87 2.14 -0.39
CA LEU A 92 5.74 2.60 -1.77
C LEU A 92 6.04 4.10 -1.91
N ALA A 93 5.47 4.93 -1.04
CA ALA A 93 5.74 6.36 -1.02
C ALA A 93 7.23 6.66 -0.77
N LYS A 94 7.88 5.94 0.17
CA LYS A 94 9.32 6.00 0.42
C LYS A 94 10.12 5.57 -0.81
N ALA A 95 9.74 4.49 -1.47
CA ALA A 95 10.37 4.02 -2.70
C ALA A 95 10.30 5.06 -3.83
N CYS A 96 9.20 5.85 -3.89
CA CYS A 96 9.06 7.00 -4.78
C CYS A 96 9.82 8.26 -4.30
N GLY A 97 10.57 8.19 -3.20
CA GLY A 97 11.35 9.31 -2.66
C GLY A 97 10.59 10.28 -1.77
N ALA A 98 9.35 9.96 -1.39
CA ALA A 98 8.57 10.78 -0.47
C ALA A 98 8.95 10.50 0.99
N LYS A 99 8.76 11.51 1.84
CA LYS A 99 9.04 11.39 3.27
C LYS A 99 7.85 10.80 4.01
N VAL A 100 8.09 9.74 4.75
CA VAL A 100 7.13 9.18 5.71
C VAL A 100 7.39 9.75 7.10
N LYS A 101 6.34 10.12 7.80
CA LYS A 101 6.40 10.78 9.11
C LYS A 101 5.17 10.43 9.95
N LYS A 102 5.25 10.68 11.25
CA LYS A 102 4.07 10.57 12.11
C LYS A 102 3.00 11.57 11.69
N ALA A 103 1.76 11.10 11.61
CA ALA A 103 0.61 11.97 11.40
C ALA A 103 0.40 12.92 12.60
N PRO A 104 -0.16 14.10 12.40
CA PRO A 104 -0.49 15.03 13.50
C PRO A 104 -1.40 14.40 14.56
N ARG A 105 -2.26 13.48 14.12
CA ARG A 105 -3.15 12.67 14.98
C ARG A 105 -3.24 11.27 14.43
N LYS A 106 -3.38 10.27 15.31
CA LYS A 106 -3.71 8.89 14.91
C LYS A 106 -5.15 8.87 14.40
N GLU A 107 -5.38 8.12 13.34
CA GLU A 107 -6.74 7.80 12.89
C GLU A 107 -6.96 6.29 13.13
N ILE A 108 -7.83 5.99 14.10
CA ILE A 108 -8.22 4.61 14.45
C ILE A 108 -9.74 4.61 14.61
N GLY A 109 -10.43 3.93 13.72
CA GLY A 109 -11.89 3.85 13.66
C GLY A 109 -12.48 4.27 12.32
N TRP A 110 -13.76 4.60 12.32
CA TRP A 110 -14.49 5.02 11.12
C TRP A 110 -14.35 6.53 10.92
N TYR A 111 -13.84 6.90 9.74
CA TYR A 111 -13.60 8.29 9.35
C TYR A 111 -14.21 8.59 7.99
N LYS A 112 -14.61 9.83 7.80
CA LYS A 112 -15.03 10.32 6.50
C LYS A 112 -13.82 10.82 5.75
N VAL A 113 -13.65 10.33 4.52
CA VAL A 113 -12.68 10.82 3.55
C VAL A 113 -13.41 11.51 2.41
N ASN A 114 -12.86 12.61 1.94
CA ASN A 114 -13.39 13.37 0.84
C ASN A 114 -12.59 13.04 -0.43
N LEU A 115 -13.29 12.71 -1.51
CA LEU A 115 -12.67 12.55 -2.82
C LEU A 115 -12.36 13.93 -3.40
N THR A 116 -11.18 14.05 -3.98
CA THR A 116 -10.73 15.30 -4.64
C THR A 116 -11.32 15.43 -6.04
N GLU A 117 -11.10 16.57 -6.69
CA GLU A 117 -11.49 16.74 -8.09
C GLU A 117 -10.78 15.75 -9.03
N ALA A 118 -9.55 15.34 -8.69
CA ALA A 118 -8.81 14.33 -9.45
C ALA A 118 -9.51 12.96 -9.45
N ALA A 119 -10.19 12.60 -8.37
CA ALA A 119 -10.95 11.35 -8.29
C ALA A 119 -12.06 11.22 -9.36
N LYS A 120 -12.61 12.35 -9.83
CA LYS A 120 -13.65 12.35 -10.87
C LYS A 120 -13.13 11.87 -12.22
N GLN A 121 -11.84 11.94 -12.45
CA GLN A 121 -11.18 11.48 -13.68
C GLN A 121 -10.51 10.12 -13.52
N ASP A 122 -10.39 9.63 -12.28
CA ASP A 122 -9.76 8.36 -11.98
C ASP A 122 -10.69 7.18 -12.31
N MET A 123 -10.15 6.14 -12.93
CA MET A 123 -10.95 4.98 -13.37
C MET A 123 -11.59 4.22 -12.22
N LEU A 124 -10.93 4.17 -11.05
CA LEU A 124 -11.41 3.45 -9.87
C LEU A 124 -12.41 4.29 -9.06
N PHE A 125 -12.24 5.62 -9.03
CA PHE A 125 -12.97 6.49 -8.10
C PHE A 125 -14.09 7.33 -8.75
N LYS A 126 -14.11 7.52 -10.07
CA LYS A 126 -15.04 8.42 -10.77
C LYS A 126 -16.53 8.17 -10.54
N ASN A 127 -16.91 6.95 -10.15
CA ASN A 127 -18.29 6.57 -9.91
C ASN A 127 -18.63 6.46 -8.42
N LEU A 128 -17.70 6.80 -7.53
CA LEU A 128 -17.92 6.76 -6.10
C LEU A 128 -18.51 8.07 -5.59
N PRO A 129 -19.22 8.04 -4.44
CA PRO A 129 -19.70 9.26 -3.78
C PRO A 129 -18.53 10.19 -3.44
N ALA A 130 -18.77 11.51 -3.45
CA ALA A 130 -17.75 12.51 -3.12
C ALA A 130 -17.17 12.37 -1.69
N GLN A 131 -17.90 11.69 -0.81
CA GLN A 131 -17.46 11.37 0.54
C GLN A 131 -17.71 9.90 0.83
N LEU A 132 -16.70 9.22 1.37
CA LEU A 132 -16.74 7.83 1.79
C LEU A 132 -16.52 7.72 3.29
N GLU A 133 -17.19 6.79 3.95
CA GLU A 133 -16.88 6.40 5.32
C GLU A 133 -16.02 5.14 5.27
N VAL A 134 -14.79 5.24 5.79
CA VAL A 134 -13.79 4.17 5.72
C VAL A 134 -13.20 3.89 7.09
N PHE A 135 -12.79 2.65 7.32
CA PHE A 135 -12.08 2.30 8.54
C PHE A 135 -10.61 2.64 8.38
N GLN A 136 -10.13 3.56 9.22
CA GLN A 136 -8.73 3.95 9.30
C GLN A 136 -8.05 3.23 10.47
N TRP A 137 -6.79 2.81 10.25
CA TRP A 137 -5.94 2.30 11.32
C TRP A 137 -4.48 2.64 11.01
N HIS A 138 -4.13 3.89 11.23
CA HIS A 138 -2.76 4.35 11.03
C HIS A 138 -2.37 5.46 12.00
N GLN A 139 -1.06 5.62 12.18
CA GLN A 139 -0.46 6.69 12.96
C GLN A 139 0.62 7.45 12.19
N ASP A 140 1.07 6.90 11.08
CA ASP A 140 2.03 7.54 10.18
C ASP A 140 1.33 7.96 8.89
N THR A 141 1.89 8.96 8.25
CA THR A 141 1.46 9.54 6.98
C THR A 141 2.68 9.80 6.11
N PHE A 142 2.49 10.08 4.84
CA PHE A 142 3.58 10.40 3.92
C PHE A 142 3.26 11.64 3.09
N GLU A 143 4.31 12.26 2.55
CA GLU A 143 4.16 13.32 1.57
C GLU A 143 3.75 12.72 0.22
N ILE A 144 2.88 13.40 -0.52
CA ILE A 144 2.47 12.92 -1.85
C ILE A 144 3.72 12.87 -2.74
N PRO A 145 4.06 11.70 -3.30
CA PRO A 145 5.22 11.56 -4.18
C PRO A 145 5.12 12.48 -5.40
N LYS A 146 6.24 12.98 -5.87
CA LYS A 146 6.28 13.86 -7.05
C LYS A 146 5.69 13.13 -8.27
N GLY A 147 4.72 13.76 -8.92
CA GLY A 147 4.03 13.20 -10.09
C GLY A 147 2.80 12.36 -9.74
N SER A 148 2.55 12.09 -8.46
CA SER A 148 1.33 11.42 -7.99
C SER A 148 0.17 12.41 -7.85
N GLN A 149 -1.05 11.89 -7.85
CA GLN A 149 -2.27 12.66 -7.63
C GLN A 149 -2.90 12.28 -6.29
N LEU A 150 -3.33 13.28 -5.54
CA LEU A 150 -4.16 13.08 -4.36
C LEU A 150 -5.59 12.78 -4.81
N ILE A 151 -6.09 11.62 -4.46
CA ILE A 151 -7.45 11.17 -4.85
C ILE A 151 -8.44 11.33 -3.71
N ALA A 152 -8.00 11.08 -2.48
CA ALA A 152 -8.85 11.20 -1.29
C ALA A 152 -8.05 11.79 -0.14
N GLU A 153 -8.74 12.47 0.78
CA GLU A 153 -8.15 13.02 2.00
C GLU A 153 -9.13 13.01 3.15
N SER A 154 -8.62 12.91 4.38
CA SER A 154 -9.38 13.18 5.57
C SER A 154 -9.10 14.60 6.09
N ASN A 155 -9.86 15.07 7.08
CA ASN A 155 -9.58 16.35 7.75
C ASN A 155 -8.25 16.35 8.53
N THR A 156 -7.67 15.18 8.76
CA THR A 156 -6.47 14.99 9.58
C THR A 156 -5.27 14.62 8.71
N CYS A 157 -5.51 13.92 7.62
CA CYS A 157 -4.48 13.34 6.78
C CYS A 157 -4.77 13.62 5.29
N THR A 158 -3.76 14.08 4.57
CA THR A 158 -3.84 14.44 3.13
C THR A 158 -3.38 13.31 2.21
N ASN A 159 -3.44 12.09 2.65
CA ASN A 159 -3.14 10.90 1.83
C ASN A 159 -3.96 9.70 2.27
#